data_a06e3465c9777a4baccd95bea096d9de
#
_entry.id   a06e3465c9777a4baccd95bea096d9de
#
_cell.length_a   1.000
_cell.length_b   1.000
_cell.length_c   1.000
_cell.angle_alpha   90.00
_cell.angle_beta   90.00
_cell.angle_gamma   90.00
#
_symmetry.space_group_name_H-M   'P 1'
#
loop_
_entity.id
_entity.type
_entity.pdbx_description
1 polymer ?
#
loop_
_entity_poly.entity_id
_entity_poly.type
_entity_poly.pdbx_seq_one_letter_code
_entity_poly.pdbx_strand_id
1 'polypeptide(L)'
;MAHIDSFHFVTVGTSPGLVRDLWDRIAARGAYSISHIVHPSFDRASWGARASSKKVHFLREDMRLPMPSPDRELLESLEGDGVPTVHNMIMSDRMVSNLPYQEALSYATLLTRRLFTLYREIQPSVVIGGFDALHGSLAFAVAKKLNIPWCALLFSSIPIGQVAICSNLSPTSMVTLGSRSKSELRLRAERLLEEFEERKIQAAAYIPPEVLSPSFVIRQIPAQLKALYQTTLRRRLRQFLKFTDPPNSYSIARLFAEAFRLRKNIWRLSRQQLLNTPGEGRYAFFGLHTQPESSIDVFAHFFSNQVRVIELMSRSIPPTHRLLVKLHKSDAPNYSAAALAALCRFPAVELVSPYADTYEFIKNADLIFSIQGTIGLEGALMGKPVVMFGDSPVKVFPSVSTVGQIPDLPRLVRDKLNQRKPGRSEIVDALARFIAPFFPASPNNWSLAPTEPQIDAYVQLFSELARSSEEMHARRHG
;
A
#
# COMPACT_ATOMS: atom_id res chain seq x y z
N MET A 1 -22.53 -10.89 -28.79
CA MET A 1 -21.91 -11.46 -27.57
C MET A 1 -20.52 -11.92 -27.99
N ALA A 2 -19.47 -11.13 -27.73
CA ALA A 2 -18.09 -11.51 -28.02
C ALA A 2 -17.68 -12.63 -27.06
N HIS A 3 -16.83 -13.55 -27.54
CA HIS A 3 -16.37 -14.72 -26.82
C HIS A 3 -15.50 -14.32 -25.61
N ILE A 4 -16.12 -14.05 -24.47
CA ILE A 4 -15.41 -13.84 -23.18
C ILE A 4 -14.64 -15.11 -22.74
N ASP A 5 -14.97 -16.27 -23.30
CA ASP A 5 -14.34 -17.56 -22.99
C ASP A 5 -12.83 -17.65 -23.33
N SER A 6 -12.29 -16.69 -24.08
CA SER A 6 -10.86 -16.59 -24.41
C SER A 6 -10.08 -15.61 -23.52
N PHE A 7 -10.74 -14.85 -22.62
CA PHE A 7 -10.06 -13.84 -21.82
C PHE A 7 -9.25 -14.47 -20.69
N HIS A 8 -7.98 -14.07 -20.60
CA HIS A 8 -7.03 -14.71 -19.68
C HIS A 8 -6.37 -13.69 -18.74
N PHE A 9 -6.72 -13.76 -17.46
CA PHE A 9 -6.05 -12.98 -16.42
C PHE A 9 -4.82 -13.73 -15.88
N VAL A 10 -3.77 -12.99 -15.55
CA VAL A 10 -2.61 -13.49 -14.83
C VAL A 10 -2.38 -12.69 -13.57
N THR A 11 -2.46 -13.34 -12.41
CA THR A 11 -2.13 -12.72 -11.12
C THR A 11 -0.65 -12.84 -10.82
N VAL A 12 -0.02 -11.81 -10.27
CA VAL A 12 1.40 -11.80 -9.89
C VAL A 12 1.55 -11.60 -8.38
N GLY A 13 2.46 -12.37 -7.77
CA GLY A 13 2.75 -12.26 -6.34
C GLY A 13 1.72 -12.98 -5.45
N THR A 14 1.01 -13.97 -5.98
CA THR A 14 -0.04 -14.68 -5.25
C THR A 14 0.52 -15.78 -4.32
N SER A 15 -0.28 -16.16 -3.32
CA SER A 15 0.00 -17.22 -2.35
C SER A 15 -0.99 -18.41 -2.51
N PRO A 16 -0.64 -19.61 -2.01
CA PRO A 16 -1.53 -20.79 -2.09
C PRO A 16 -2.90 -20.56 -1.42
N GLY A 17 -2.89 -19.85 -0.28
CA GLY A 17 -4.12 -19.51 0.46
C GLY A 17 -5.02 -18.57 -0.34
N LEU A 18 -4.45 -17.49 -0.87
CA LEU A 18 -5.18 -16.50 -1.66
C LEU A 18 -5.77 -17.10 -2.94
N VAL A 19 -5.05 -18.04 -3.59
CA VAL A 19 -5.59 -18.75 -4.77
C VAL A 19 -6.80 -19.58 -4.38
N ARG A 20 -6.71 -20.38 -3.31
CA ARG A 20 -7.82 -21.23 -2.86
C ARG A 20 -9.03 -20.41 -2.41
N ASP A 21 -8.80 -19.38 -1.63
CA ASP A 21 -9.86 -18.69 -0.89
C ASP A 21 -10.53 -17.59 -1.73
N LEU A 22 -9.84 -17.08 -2.76
CA LEU A 22 -10.34 -16.02 -3.63
C LEU A 22 -10.34 -16.41 -5.11
N TRP A 23 -9.16 -16.63 -5.71
CA TRP A 23 -9.03 -16.72 -7.17
C TRP A 23 -9.72 -17.92 -7.79
N ASP A 24 -9.65 -19.10 -7.16
CA ASP A 24 -10.35 -20.30 -7.64
C ASP A 24 -11.87 -20.11 -7.62
N ARG A 25 -12.41 -19.43 -6.60
CA ARG A 25 -13.83 -19.12 -6.46
C ARG A 25 -14.32 -18.11 -7.50
N ILE A 26 -13.49 -17.11 -7.80
CA ILE A 26 -13.77 -16.15 -8.86
C ILE A 26 -13.74 -16.84 -10.22
N ALA A 27 -12.69 -17.62 -10.51
CA ALA A 27 -12.55 -18.35 -11.78
C ALA A 27 -13.66 -19.37 -12.03
N ALA A 28 -14.23 -19.98 -10.96
CA ALA A 28 -15.33 -20.92 -11.09
C ALA A 28 -16.66 -20.27 -11.51
N ARG A 29 -16.80 -18.95 -11.38
CA ARG A 29 -18.03 -18.20 -11.67
C ARG A 29 -17.91 -17.25 -12.86
N GLY A 30 -16.68 -16.84 -13.18
CA GLY A 30 -16.41 -15.93 -14.28
C GLY A 30 -16.26 -16.67 -15.63
N ALA A 31 -16.62 -16.01 -16.72
CA ALA A 31 -16.42 -16.49 -18.08
C ALA A 31 -15.00 -16.18 -18.60
N TYR A 32 -13.98 -16.37 -17.79
CA TYR A 32 -12.56 -16.10 -18.10
C TYR A 32 -11.66 -17.10 -17.38
N SER A 33 -10.43 -17.25 -17.87
CA SER A 33 -9.41 -18.07 -17.21
C SER A 33 -8.49 -17.24 -16.34
N ILE A 34 -7.96 -17.84 -15.26
CA ILE A 34 -6.96 -17.21 -14.40
C ILE A 34 -5.77 -18.13 -14.24
N SER A 35 -4.58 -17.59 -14.48
CA SER A 35 -3.29 -18.22 -14.13
C SER A 35 -2.56 -17.40 -13.08
N HIS A 36 -1.62 -18.03 -12.39
CA HIS A 36 -0.98 -17.47 -11.21
C HIS A 36 0.54 -17.50 -11.33
N ILE A 37 1.17 -16.34 -11.22
CA ILE A 37 2.61 -16.21 -11.02
C ILE A 37 2.85 -16.09 -9.51
N VAL A 38 3.52 -17.08 -8.96
CA VAL A 38 3.69 -17.25 -7.52
C VAL A 38 4.63 -16.19 -6.94
N HIS A 39 4.31 -15.69 -5.75
CA HIS A 39 5.19 -14.80 -5.00
C HIS A 39 6.57 -15.46 -4.78
N PRO A 40 7.69 -14.72 -4.98
CA PRO A 40 9.05 -15.30 -4.94
C PRO A 40 9.43 -16.02 -3.64
N SER A 41 8.75 -15.72 -2.52
CA SER A 41 8.98 -16.38 -1.23
C SER A 41 8.45 -17.81 -1.14
N PHE A 42 7.60 -18.26 -2.09
CA PHE A 42 7.03 -19.58 -2.09
C PHE A 42 7.73 -20.47 -3.10
N ASP A 43 8.03 -21.69 -2.67
CA ASP A 43 8.55 -22.77 -3.51
C ASP A 43 7.46 -23.78 -3.90
N ARG A 44 7.79 -24.74 -4.79
CA ARG A 44 6.86 -25.79 -5.22
C ARG A 44 6.33 -26.62 -4.04
N ALA A 45 7.15 -26.86 -3.01
CA ALA A 45 6.74 -27.62 -1.83
C ALA A 45 5.62 -26.90 -1.03
N SER A 46 5.63 -25.57 -1.01
CA SER A 46 4.60 -24.76 -0.37
C SER A 46 3.23 -24.88 -1.05
N TRP A 47 3.22 -25.25 -2.34
CA TRP A 47 2.01 -25.36 -3.17
C TRP A 47 1.46 -26.80 -3.24
N GLY A 48 2.21 -27.81 -2.76
CA GLY A 48 1.78 -29.22 -2.78
C GLY A 48 1.34 -29.68 -4.18
N ALA A 49 0.24 -30.40 -4.26
CA ALA A 49 -0.31 -30.90 -5.53
C ALA A 49 -0.63 -29.79 -6.56
N ARG A 50 -0.93 -28.57 -6.12
CA ARG A 50 -1.21 -27.44 -7.02
C ARG A 50 0.01 -26.96 -7.79
N ALA A 51 1.23 -27.28 -7.32
CA ALA A 51 2.47 -26.91 -8.01
C ALA A 51 2.60 -27.54 -9.41
N SER A 52 1.86 -28.61 -9.69
CA SER A 52 1.84 -29.29 -10.99
C SER A 52 0.75 -28.78 -11.94
N SER A 53 -0.08 -27.83 -11.48
CA SER A 53 -1.11 -27.23 -12.34
C SER A 53 -0.48 -26.39 -13.44
N LYS A 54 -0.98 -26.54 -14.68
CA LYS A 54 -0.59 -25.69 -15.83
C LYS A 54 -0.92 -24.21 -15.64
N LYS A 55 -1.74 -23.87 -14.63
CA LYS A 55 -2.14 -22.49 -14.28
C LYS A 55 -1.23 -21.86 -13.21
N VAL A 56 -0.23 -22.58 -12.70
CA VAL A 56 0.65 -22.11 -11.61
C VAL A 56 2.09 -22.03 -12.11
N HIS A 57 2.65 -20.83 -12.11
CA HIS A 57 3.98 -20.52 -12.62
C HIS A 57 4.85 -19.92 -11.51
N PHE A 58 6.09 -20.35 -11.41
CA PHE A 58 7.01 -19.87 -10.38
C PHE A 58 7.97 -18.84 -10.97
N LEU A 59 8.10 -17.70 -10.31
CA LEU A 59 9.11 -16.68 -10.65
C LEU A 59 10.52 -17.24 -10.48
N ARG A 60 10.68 -18.16 -9.53
CA ARG A 60 11.93 -18.85 -9.28
C ARG A 60 11.67 -20.35 -9.15
N GLU A 61 11.97 -21.10 -10.18
CA GLU A 61 11.73 -22.54 -10.20
C GLU A 61 12.74 -23.33 -9.37
N ASP A 62 14.00 -22.92 -9.41
CA ASP A 62 15.08 -23.56 -8.64
C ASP A 62 15.88 -22.54 -7.84
N MET A 63 15.68 -22.58 -6.54
CA MET A 63 16.40 -21.76 -5.56
C MET A 63 17.88 -22.13 -5.43
N ARG A 64 18.31 -23.25 -6.01
CA ARG A 64 19.70 -23.73 -5.99
C ARG A 64 20.55 -23.09 -7.07
N LEU A 65 19.94 -22.59 -8.12
CA LEU A 65 20.68 -21.93 -9.20
C LEU A 65 21.34 -20.65 -8.68
N PRO A 66 22.59 -20.39 -9.05
CA PRO A 66 23.25 -19.16 -8.71
C PRO A 66 22.48 -17.99 -9.31
N MET A 67 22.53 -16.84 -8.64
CA MET A 67 21.99 -15.61 -9.20
C MET A 67 22.73 -15.25 -10.51
N PRO A 68 22.02 -14.80 -11.53
CA PRO A 68 22.67 -14.34 -12.77
C PRO A 68 23.52 -13.09 -12.48
N SER A 69 24.51 -12.84 -13.33
CA SER A 69 25.16 -11.53 -13.34
C SER A 69 24.13 -10.43 -13.66
N PRO A 70 24.26 -9.22 -13.07
CA PRO A 70 23.36 -8.11 -13.38
C PRO A 70 23.39 -7.78 -14.89
N ASP A 71 22.22 -7.73 -15.49
CA ASP A 71 22.01 -7.32 -16.87
C ASP A 71 21.44 -5.88 -16.86
N ARG A 72 22.35 -4.90 -16.85
CA ARG A 72 21.97 -3.50 -16.73
C ARG A 72 21.22 -2.99 -17.95
N GLU A 73 21.57 -3.43 -19.14
CA GLU A 73 20.91 -3.01 -20.38
C GLU A 73 19.46 -3.52 -20.42
N LEU A 74 19.25 -4.78 -20.02
CA LEU A 74 17.90 -5.33 -19.88
C LEU A 74 17.07 -4.52 -18.87
N LEU A 75 17.64 -4.21 -17.70
CA LEU A 75 16.95 -3.46 -16.65
C LEU A 75 16.63 -2.03 -17.08
N GLU A 76 17.61 -1.33 -17.69
CA GLU A 76 17.42 0.02 -18.22
C GLU A 76 16.35 0.05 -19.33
N SER A 77 16.28 -1.00 -20.15
CA SER A 77 15.28 -1.11 -21.21
C SER A 77 13.82 -1.14 -20.71
N LEU A 78 13.60 -1.40 -19.42
CA LEU A 78 12.27 -1.35 -18.79
C LEU A 78 11.86 0.07 -18.41
N GLU A 79 12.82 0.97 -18.20
CA GLU A 79 12.56 2.33 -17.75
C GLU A 79 11.95 3.16 -18.89
N GLY A 80 11.09 4.10 -18.54
CA GLY A 80 10.41 4.95 -19.51
C GLY A 80 9.20 5.67 -18.91
N ASP A 81 8.42 6.32 -19.75
CA ASP A 81 7.28 7.13 -19.32
C ASP A 81 6.29 6.35 -18.44
N GLY A 82 6.14 6.80 -17.18
CA GLY A 82 5.25 6.21 -16.20
C GLY A 82 5.71 4.86 -15.63
N VAL A 83 6.97 4.46 -15.91
CA VAL A 83 7.63 3.31 -15.24
C VAL A 83 8.69 3.88 -14.30
N PRO A 84 8.67 3.54 -13.00
CA PRO A 84 9.74 3.94 -12.08
C PRO A 84 11.09 3.37 -12.53
N THR A 85 12.19 4.04 -12.20
CA THR A 85 13.53 3.48 -12.41
C THR A 85 13.71 2.19 -11.62
N VAL A 86 14.55 1.28 -12.11
CA VAL A 86 14.84 0.03 -11.39
C VAL A 86 15.45 0.30 -10.01
N HIS A 87 16.25 1.34 -9.88
CA HIS A 87 16.77 1.77 -8.58
C HIS A 87 15.64 2.17 -7.62
N ASN A 88 14.64 2.91 -8.09
CA ASN A 88 13.48 3.25 -7.28
C ASN A 88 12.68 2.00 -6.89
N MET A 89 12.45 1.07 -7.81
CA MET A 89 11.77 -0.20 -7.52
C MET A 89 12.51 -1.01 -6.44
N ILE A 90 13.87 -1.06 -6.51
CA ILE A 90 14.71 -1.73 -5.50
C ILE A 90 14.60 -1.02 -4.15
N MET A 91 14.70 0.31 -4.13
CA MET A 91 14.64 1.10 -2.89
C MET A 91 13.26 1.03 -2.23
N SER A 92 12.21 0.86 -2.99
CA SER A 92 10.82 0.72 -2.50
C SER A 92 10.51 -0.69 -1.97
N ASP A 93 11.38 -1.68 -2.19
CA ASP A 93 11.17 -3.05 -1.71
C ASP A 93 11.74 -3.24 -0.31
N ARG A 94 10.90 -3.74 0.62
CA ARG A 94 11.23 -3.93 2.06
C ARG A 94 12.43 -4.83 2.32
N MET A 95 12.71 -5.74 1.40
CA MET A 95 13.70 -6.80 1.57
C MET A 95 14.91 -6.57 0.67
N VAL A 96 14.65 -6.29 -0.59
CA VAL A 96 15.69 -6.14 -1.63
C VAL A 96 16.52 -4.87 -1.40
N SER A 97 15.92 -3.81 -0.86
CA SER A 97 16.63 -2.57 -0.47
C SER A 97 17.76 -2.79 0.55
N ASN A 98 17.73 -3.90 1.29
CA ASN A 98 18.76 -4.25 2.28
C ASN A 98 19.85 -5.18 1.72
N LEU A 99 19.77 -5.58 0.46
CA LEU A 99 20.79 -6.39 -0.19
C LEU A 99 21.99 -5.55 -0.64
N PRO A 100 23.19 -6.14 -0.74
CA PRO A 100 24.27 -5.52 -1.48
C PRO A 100 23.82 -5.18 -2.91
N TYR A 101 24.21 -4.02 -3.39
CA TYR A 101 23.70 -3.45 -4.65
C TYR A 101 23.75 -4.43 -5.85
N GLN A 102 24.88 -5.14 -6.00
CA GLN A 102 25.03 -6.10 -7.09
C GLN A 102 24.06 -7.29 -6.97
N GLU A 103 23.80 -7.75 -5.75
CA GLU A 103 22.84 -8.81 -5.49
C GLU A 103 21.40 -8.36 -5.78
N ALA A 104 21.06 -7.12 -5.43
CA ALA A 104 19.76 -6.53 -5.74
C ALA A 104 19.53 -6.45 -7.26
N LEU A 105 20.53 -6.01 -8.03
CA LEU A 105 20.46 -5.98 -9.49
C LEU A 105 20.40 -7.39 -10.11
N SER A 106 21.18 -8.34 -9.57
CA SER A 106 21.11 -9.75 -10.00
C SER A 106 19.71 -10.33 -9.79
N TYR A 107 19.11 -10.02 -8.64
CA TYR A 107 17.75 -10.48 -8.32
C TYR A 107 16.71 -9.81 -9.24
N ALA A 108 16.81 -8.51 -9.48
CA ALA A 108 15.97 -7.81 -10.44
C ALA A 108 16.10 -8.41 -11.85
N THR A 109 17.32 -8.71 -12.29
CA THR A 109 17.58 -9.35 -13.59
C THR A 109 16.92 -10.73 -13.69
N LEU A 110 17.05 -11.55 -12.64
CA LEU A 110 16.41 -12.86 -12.57
C LEU A 110 14.89 -12.76 -12.75
N LEU A 111 14.25 -11.90 -11.95
CA LEU A 111 12.80 -11.70 -12.00
C LEU A 111 12.33 -11.18 -13.36
N THR A 112 13.07 -10.21 -13.91
CA THR A 112 12.74 -9.59 -15.20
C THR A 112 12.79 -10.63 -16.33
N ARG A 113 13.87 -11.41 -16.45
CA ARG A 113 14.00 -12.46 -17.46
C ARG A 113 12.87 -13.49 -17.35
N ARG A 114 12.56 -13.88 -16.13
CA ARG A 114 11.48 -14.85 -15.89
C ARG A 114 10.10 -14.29 -16.25
N LEU A 115 9.81 -13.05 -15.90
CA LEU A 115 8.55 -12.39 -16.27
C LEU A 115 8.40 -12.28 -17.78
N PHE A 116 9.45 -11.89 -18.53
CA PHE A 116 9.42 -11.89 -19.99
C PHE A 116 9.08 -13.28 -20.57
N THR A 117 9.75 -14.32 -20.06
CA THR A 117 9.48 -15.70 -20.49
C THR A 117 8.03 -16.08 -20.23
N LEU A 118 7.56 -15.91 -18.98
CA LEU A 118 6.21 -16.27 -18.58
C LEU A 118 5.13 -15.51 -19.35
N TYR A 119 5.28 -14.21 -19.57
CA TYR A 119 4.27 -13.44 -20.31
C TYR A 119 4.19 -13.82 -21.79
N ARG A 120 5.33 -14.20 -22.40
CA ARG A 120 5.34 -14.73 -23.77
C ARG A 120 4.73 -16.13 -23.88
N GLU A 121 4.95 -16.99 -22.87
CA GLU A 121 4.38 -18.34 -22.82
C GLU A 121 2.88 -18.33 -22.53
N ILE A 122 2.45 -17.51 -21.56
CA ILE A 122 1.06 -17.48 -21.07
C ILE A 122 0.17 -16.62 -21.96
N GLN A 123 0.71 -15.58 -22.57
CA GLN A 123 -0.03 -14.59 -23.39
C GLN A 123 -1.26 -14.01 -22.65
N PRO A 124 -1.08 -13.35 -21.49
CA PRO A 124 -2.21 -12.84 -20.72
C PRO A 124 -2.94 -11.73 -21.45
N SER A 125 -4.27 -11.69 -21.35
CA SER A 125 -5.09 -10.55 -21.79
C SER A 125 -4.90 -9.36 -20.87
N VAL A 126 -4.79 -9.62 -19.54
CA VAL A 126 -4.51 -8.61 -18.51
C VAL A 126 -3.66 -9.24 -17.40
N VAL A 127 -2.68 -8.48 -16.93
CA VAL A 127 -1.91 -8.82 -15.73
C VAL A 127 -2.48 -8.11 -14.52
N ILE A 128 -2.76 -8.86 -13.46
CA ILE A 128 -3.19 -8.33 -12.15
C ILE A 128 -1.98 -8.39 -11.21
N GLY A 129 -1.38 -7.23 -10.96
CA GLY A 129 -0.23 -7.10 -10.08
C GLY A 129 -0.59 -6.51 -8.71
N GLY A 130 0.44 -6.13 -7.97
CA GLY A 130 0.36 -5.39 -6.73
C GLY A 130 1.29 -4.20 -6.74
N PHE A 131 1.14 -3.32 -5.78
CA PHE A 131 2.02 -2.15 -5.60
C PHE A 131 3.26 -2.50 -4.80
N ASP A 132 3.14 -3.47 -3.90
CA ASP A 132 4.21 -3.87 -2.99
C ASP A 132 5.25 -4.76 -3.68
N ALA A 133 6.49 -4.58 -3.27
CA ALA A 133 7.64 -5.39 -3.65
C ALA A 133 8.12 -5.27 -5.11
N LEU A 134 9.42 -5.55 -5.27
CA LEU A 134 10.12 -5.45 -6.56
C LEU A 134 9.46 -6.27 -7.68
N HIS A 135 8.99 -7.49 -7.37
CA HIS A 135 8.36 -8.35 -8.37
C HIS A 135 7.05 -7.77 -8.93
N GLY A 136 6.28 -7.00 -8.13
CA GLY A 136 5.08 -6.31 -8.57
C GLY A 136 5.40 -5.16 -9.52
N SER A 137 6.39 -4.33 -9.18
CA SER A 137 6.84 -3.22 -10.02
C SER A 137 7.49 -3.69 -11.32
N LEU A 138 8.30 -4.76 -11.27
CA LEU A 138 8.86 -5.37 -12.47
C LEU A 138 7.79 -6.04 -13.35
N ALA A 139 6.76 -6.63 -12.74
CA ALA A 139 5.63 -7.19 -13.48
C ALA A 139 4.89 -6.12 -14.28
N PHE A 140 4.68 -4.93 -13.69
CA PHE A 140 4.16 -3.76 -14.41
C PHE A 140 5.07 -3.31 -15.55
N ALA A 141 6.38 -3.15 -15.27
CA ALA A 141 7.34 -2.69 -16.27
C ALA A 141 7.45 -3.64 -17.47
N VAL A 142 7.50 -4.95 -17.23
CA VAL A 142 7.55 -5.97 -18.29
C VAL A 142 6.24 -6.03 -19.07
N ALA A 143 5.08 -5.96 -18.39
CA ALA A 143 3.78 -5.91 -19.05
C ALA A 143 3.69 -4.69 -20.00
N LYS A 144 4.10 -3.52 -19.52
CA LYS A 144 4.14 -2.30 -20.32
C LYS A 144 5.09 -2.42 -21.53
N LYS A 145 6.27 -3.00 -21.34
CA LYS A 145 7.25 -3.24 -22.43
C LYS A 145 6.71 -4.19 -23.50
N LEU A 146 5.84 -5.13 -23.13
CA LEU A 146 5.19 -6.08 -24.04
C LEU A 146 3.82 -5.60 -24.53
N ASN A 147 3.40 -4.37 -24.21
CA ASN A 147 2.07 -3.82 -24.49
C ASN A 147 0.91 -4.67 -23.94
N ILE A 148 1.13 -5.38 -22.85
CA ILE A 148 0.10 -6.15 -22.14
C ILE A 148 -0.59 -5.22 -21.13
N PRO A 149 -1.93 -5.12 -21.13
CA PRO A 149 -2.66 -4.40 -20.11
C PRO A 149 -2.33 -4.89 -18.69
N TRP A 150 -2.13 -3.96 -17.78
CA TRP A 150 -1.81 -4.26 -16.39
C TRP A 150 -2.75 -3.49 -15.46
N CYS A 151 -3.09 -4.10 -14.33
CA CYS A 151 -3.84 -3.44 -13.28
C CYS A 151 -3.41 -3.92 -11.89
N ALA A 152 -3.73 -3.12 -10.88
CA ALA A 152 -3.61 -3.49 -9.47
C ALA A 152 -4.88 -3.16 -8.70
N LEU A 153 -5.12 -3.91 -7.62
CA LEU A 153 -6.26 -3.69 -6.73
C LEU A 153 -5.87 -2.69 -5.64
N LEU A 154 -6.56 -1.57 -5.58
CA LEU A 154 -6.42 -0.57 -4.53
C LEU A 154 -7.59 -0.69 -3.55
N PHE A 155 -7.27 -0.96 -2.29
CA PHE A 155 -8.27 -1.10 -1.23
C PHE A 155 -8.53 0.24 -0.57
N SER A 156 -9.82 0.58 -0.41
CA SER A 156 -10.22 1.81 0.27
C SER A 156 -10.09 1.66 1.78
N SER A 157 -9.58 2.70 2.42
CA SER A 157 -9.60 2.83 3.87
C SER A 157 -10.92 3.42 4.39
N ILE A 158 -11.61 4.22 3.58
CA ILE A 158 -12.95 4.80 3.82
C ILE A 158 -13.66 4.90 2.46
N PRO A 159 -14.78 4.19 2.27
CA PRO A 159 -15.33 3.14 3.12
C PRO A 159 -14.52 1.85 3.08
N ILE A 160 -14.44 1.16 4.22
CA ILE A 160 -13.83 -0.16 4.31
C ILE A 160 -14.60 -1.17 3.46
N GLY A 161 -13.93 -2.20 2.96
CA GLY A 161 -14.58 -3.25 2.18
C GLY A 161 -14.79 -2.90 0.70
N GLN A 162 -14.16 -1.85 0.22
CA GLN A 162 -14.22 -1.42 -1.16
C GLN A 162 -12.87 -1.63 -1.87
N VAL A 163 -12.92 -1.93 -3.16
CA VAL A 163 -11.73 -2.07 -4.01
C VAL A 163 -11.90 -1.30 -5.31
N ALA A 164 -10.85 -0.65 -5.77
CA ALA A 164 -10.76 -0.04 -7.09
C ALA A 164 -9.64 -0.70 -7.89
N ILE A 165 -9.70 -0.56 -9.20
CA ILE A 165 -8.65 -0.97 -10.12
C ILE A 165 -7.80 0.25 -10.49
N CYS A 166 -6.49 0.15 -10.33
CA CYS A 166 -5.52 1.11 -10.85
C CYS A 166 -4.87 0.56 -12.12
N SER A 167 -4.72 1.40 -13.14
CA SER A 167 -4.12 1.04 -14.43
C SER A 167 -2.59 1.15 -14.47
N ASN A 168 -1.97 1.70 -13.41
CA ASN A 168 -0.52 1.78 -13.22
C ASN A 168 -0.18 1.80 -11.72
N LEU A 169 1.10 2.02 -11.37
CA LEU A 169 1.59 2.04 -9.99
C LEU A 169 1.20 3.31 -9.19
N SER A 170 0.37 4.20 -9.73
CA SER A 170 -0.15 5.36 -9.00
C SER A 170 -1.56 5.10 -8.47
N PRO A 171 -1.87 5.47 -7.22
CA PRO A 171 -3.22 5.35 -6.67
C PRO A 171 -4.22 6.32 -7.33
N THR A 172 -3.74 7.31 -8.11
CA THR A 172 -4.59 8.23 -8.86
C THR A 172 -4.99 7.70 -10.24
N SER A 173 -4.45 6.55 -10.65
CA SER A 173 -4.79 5.87 -11.90
C SER A 173 -6.02 4.98 -11.81
N MET A 174 -6.89 5.21 -10.82
CA MET A 174 -8.13 4.44 -10.66
C MET A 174 -9.01 4.55 -11.91
N VAL A 175 -9.48 3.40 -12.38
CA VAL A 175 -10.38 3.27 -13.51
C VAL A 175 -11.81 3.14 -13.00
N THR A 176 -12.71 3.97 -13.52
CA THR A 176 -14.14 3.81 -13.26
C THR A 176 -14.70 2.79 -14.26
N LEU A 177 -15.14 1.65 -13.75
CA LEU A 177 -15.78 0.59 -14.51
C LEU A 177 -17.29 0.63 -14.27
N GLY A 178 -18.05 0.32 -15.32
CA GLY A 178 -19.52 0.36 -15.29
C GLY A 178 -20.08 1.79 -15.23
N SER A 179 -21.40 1.89 -15.35
CA SER A 179 -22.14 3.15 -15.27
C SER A 179 -22.99 3.19 -13.99
N ARG A 180 -22.59 4.02 -13.03
CA ARG A 180 -23.46 4.36 -11.89
C ARG A 180 -24.03 5.75 -12.10
N SER A 181 -25.29 5.94 -11.72
CA SER A 181 -25.91 7.27 -11.86
C SER A 181 -25.27 8.26 -10.88
N LYS A 182 -25.14 9.53 -11.29
CA LYS A 182 -24.63 10.59 -10.42
C LYS A 182 -25.46 10.74 -9.15
N SER A 183 -26.79 10.57 -9.24
CA SER A 183 -27.70 10.63 -8.10
C SER A 183 -27.47 9.50 -7.09
N GLU A 184 -27.25 8.28 -7.56
CA GLU A 184 -26.94 7.13 -6.72
C GLU A 184 -25.60 7.32 -5.96
N LEU A 185 -24.56 7.75 -6.68
CA LEU A 185 -23.26 8.02 -6.07
C LEU A 185 -23.35 9.15 -5.04
N ARG A 186 -24.12 10.20 -5.32
CA ARG A 186 -24.33 11.30 -4.38
C ARG A 186 -25.07 10.84 -3.12
N LEU A 187 -26.17 10.08 -3.25
CA LEU A 187 -26.90 9.54 -2.11
C LEU A 187 -26.03 8.64 -1.24
N ARG A 188 -25.19 7.81 -1.88
CA ARG A 188 -24.22 6.96 -1.18
C ARG A 188 -23.17 7.81 -0.44
N ALA A 189 -22.66 8.87 -1.08
CA ALA A 189 -21.71 9.78 -0.45
C ALA A 189 -22.30 10.52 0.75
N GLU A 190 -23.56 10.96 0.67
CA GLU A 190 -24.28 11.57 1.80
C GLU A 190 -24.34 10.65 3.01
N ARG A 191 -24.76 9.39 2.82
CA ARG A 191 -24.78 8.38 3.88
C ARG A 191 -23.41 8.10 4.48
N LEU A 192 -22.40 7.96 3.65
CA LEU A 192 -21.03 7.73 4.11
C LEU A 192 -20.48 8.91 4.92
N LEU A 193 -20.80 10.14 4.52
CA LEU A 193 -20.39 11.33 5.26
C LEU A 193 -21.10 11.39 6.62
N GLU A 194 -22.40 11.06 6.69
CA GLU A 194 -23.15 10.95 7.95
C GLU A 194 -22.57 9.88 8.88
N GLU A 195 -22.30 8.68 8.36
CA GLU A 195 -21.68 7.60 9.13
C GLU A 195 -20.29 7.98 9.65
N PHE A 196 -19.51 8.75 8.87
CA PHE A 196 -18.21 9.27 9.29
C PHE A 196 -18.35 10.32 10.39
N GLU A 197 -19.25 11.29 10.25
CA GLU A 197 -19.53 12.33 11.25
C GLU A 197 -20.04 11.74 12.58
N GLU A 198 -20.86 10.70 12.51
CA GLU A 198 -21.36 9.94 13.67
C GLU A 198 -20.30 8.98 14.24
N ARG A 199 -19.10 8.92 13.66
CA ARG A 199 -17.99 8.03 14.05
C ARG A 199 -18.34 6.54 13.94
N LYS A 200 -19.31 6.16 13.11
CA LYS A 200 -19.70 4.77 12.84
C LYS A 200 -18.71 4.08 11.90
N ILE A 201 -18.01 4.84 11.06
CA ILE A 201 -16.94 4.34 10.20
C ILE A 201 -15.61 4.94 10.63
N GLN A 202 -14.59 4.10 10.66
CA GLN A 202 -13.20 4.48 10.95
C GLN A 202 -12.30 3.94 9.86
N ALA A 203 -11.13 4.56 9.68
CA ALA A 203 -10.14 4.06 8.74
C ALA A 203 -9.67 2.64 9.10
N ALA A 204 -9.39 1.82 8.06
CA ALA A 204 -9.06 0.38 8.19
C ALA A 204 -7.84 0.05 9.07
N ALA A 205 -7.00 1.02 9.38
CA ALA A 205 -5.74 0.81 10.11
C ALA A 205 -5.88 0.72 11.65
N TYR A 206 -7.06 0.39 12.16
CA TYR A 206 -7.24 0.27 13.61
C TYR A 206 -6.69 -1.06 14.14
N ILE A 207 -5.54 -1.04 14.79
CA ILE A 207 -5.02 -2.17 15.57
C ILE A 207 -5.57 -2.04 17.00
N PRO A 208 -6.36 -3.00 17.50
CA PRO A 208 -6.89 -2.94 18.85
C PRO A 208 -5.80 -2.75 19.89
N PRO A 209 -6.01 -1.95 20.97
CA PRO A 209 -5.02 -1.73 22.02
C PRO A 209 -4.51 -3.02 22.67
N GLU A 210 -5.34 -4.06 22.67
CA GLU A 210 -5.03 -5.39 23.21
C GLU A 210 -3.82 -6.06 22.57
N VAL A 211 -3.54 -5.77 21.29
CA VAL A 211 -2.38 -6.29 20.55
C VAL A 211 -1.05 -5.82 21.17
N LEU A 212 -1.07 -4.72 21.91
CA LEU A 212 0.10 -4.10 22.54
C LEU A 212 0.18 -4.43 24.04
N SER A 213 -0.77 -5.19 24.58
CA SER A 213 -0.71 -5.61 25.98
C SER A 213 0.41 -6.62 26.17
N PRO A 214 1.15 -6.55 27.30
CA PRO A 214 2.18 -7.56 27.64
C PRO A 214 1.63 -8.99 27.61
N SER A 215 0.37 -9.18 28.03
CA SER A 215 -0.32 -10.47 28.01
C SER A 215 -0.56 -11.00 26.60
N PHE A 216 -0.88 -10.16 25.64
CA PHE A 216 -1.04 -10.55 24.23
C PHE A 216 0.30 -10.99 23.65
N VAL A 217 1.36 -10.21 23.87
CA VAL A 217 2.73 -10.56 23.42
C VAL A 217 3.17 -11.89 24.00
N ILE A 218 2.93 -12.13 25.31
CA ILE A 218 3.28 -13.39 25.97
C ILE A 218 2.49 -14.57 25.40
N ARG A 219 1.20 -14.41 25.10
CA ARG A 219 0.37 -15.45 24.47
C ARG A 219 0.79 -15.79 23.04
N GLN A 220 1.41 -14.85 22.33
CA GLN A 220 1.92 -15.05 20.97
C GLN A 220 3.29 -15.75 20.94
N ILE A 221 4.04 -15.75 22.05
CA ILE A 221 5.40 -16.35 22.12
C ILE A 221 5.42 -17.82 21.63
N PRO A 222 4.52 -18.72 22.03
CA PRO A 222 4.55 -20.10 21.56
C PRO A 222 4.32 -20.21 20.03
N ALA A 223 3.41 -19.42 19.47
CA ALA A 223 3.16 -19.40 18.03
C ALA A 223 4.34 -18.82 17.25
N GLN A 224 4.95 -17.77 17.77
CA GLN A 224 6.15 -17.15 17.19
C GLN A 224 7.36 -18.07 17.29
N LEU A 225 7.56 -18.77 18.43
CA LEU A 225 8.62 -19.77 18.59
C LEU A 225 8.41 -20.96 17.66
N LYS A 226 7.17 -21.42 17.47
CA LYS A 226 6.83 -22.48 16.51
C LYS A 226 7.11 -22.05 15.07
N ALA A 227 6.70 -20.84 14.69
CA ALA A 227 6.98 -20.26 13.39
C ALA A 227 8.50 -20.07 13.18
N LEU A 228 9.20 -19.59 14.20
CA LEU A 228 10.65 -19.43 14.23
C LEU A 228 11.38 -20.76 14.09
N TYR A 229 10.96 -21.78 14.84
CA TYR A 229 11.51 -23.14 14.73
C TYR A 229 11.31 -23.71 13.33
N GLN A 230 10.11 -23.63 12.81
CA GLN A 230 9.80 -24.15 11.47
C GLN A 230 10.55 -23.41 10.36
N THR A 231 10.61 -22.07 10.44
CA THR A 231 11.35 -21.27 9.46
C THR A 231 12.85 -21.42 9.61
N THR A 232 13.38 -21.46 10.82
CA THR A 232 14.84 -21.51 11.10
C THR A 232 15.42 -22.89 10.83
N LEU A 233 14.74 -23.98 11.23
CA LEU A 233 15.20 -25.33 10.96
C LEU A 233 15.15 -25.66 9.47
N ARG A 234 14.02 -25.39 8.81
CA ARG A 234 13.88 -25.52 7.35
C ARG A 234 14.93 -24.68 6.63
N ARG A 235 15.26 -23.53 7.15
CA ARG A 235 16.21 -22.61 6.58
C ARG A 235 17.65 -23.04 6.77
N ARG A 236 18.07 -23.49 7.97
CA ARG A 236 19.41 -24.06 8.17
C ARG A 236 19.64 -25.25 7.26
N LEU A 237 18.62 -26.09 7.06
CA LEU A 237 18.65 -27.18 6.08
C LEU A 237 18.83 -26.64 4.65
N ARG A 238 18.12 -25.58 4.28
CA ARG A 238 18.24 -24.91 2.96
C ARG A 238 19.61 -24.25 2.79
N GLN A 239 20.13 -23.56 3.80
CA GLN A 239 21.47 -22.96 3.76
C GLN A 239 22.56 -24.03 3.68
N PHE A 240 22.42 -25.11 4.41
CA PHE A 240 23.32 -26.26 4.35
C PHE A 240 23.30 -26.92 2.96
N LEU A 241 22.15 -26.91 2.28
CA LEU A 241 21.96 -27.39 0.93
C LEU A 241 22.26 -26.34 -0.16
N LYS A 242 22.90 -25.21 0.18
CA LYS A 242 23.24 -24.07 -0.70
C LYS A 242 22.02 -23.43 -1.41
N PHE A 243 20.86 -23.40 -0.76
CA PHE A 243 19.74 -22.61 -1.25
C PHE A 243 20.01 -21.12 -0.99
N THR A 244 20.18 -20.35 -2.03
CA THR A 244 20.27 -18.90 -1.94
C THR A 244 18.84 -18.33 -1.97
N ASP A 245 18.31 -17.99 -0.79
CA ASP A 245 17.09 -17.21 -0.66
C ASP A 245 17.48 -15.79 -0.17
N PRO A 246 17.61 -14.81 -1.07
CA PRO A 246 18.23 -13.55 -0.74
C PRO A 246 17.50 -12.74 0.35
N PRO A 247 16.16 -12.61 0.32
CA PRO A 247 15.53 -11.60 1.16
C PRO A 247 15.28 -12.01 2.62
N ASN A 248 15.26 -13.31 2.96
CA ASN A 248 14.73 -13.78 4.25
C ASN A 248 15.80 -14.25 5.27
N SER A 249 16.99 -13.65 5.25
CA SER A 249 18.09 -14.07 6.15
C SER A 249 18.00 -13.49 7.57
N TYR A 250 17.07 -13.97 8.38
CA TYR A 250 17.06 -13.69 9.81
C TYR A 250 17.90 -14.72 10.59
N SER A 251 18.89 -14.27 11.37
CA SER A 251 19.54 -15.12 12.37
C SER A 251 18.71 -15.11 13.66
N ILE A 252 18.75 -16.21 14.44
CA ILE A 252 18.08 -16.28 15.75
C ILE A 252 18.58 -15.16 16.66
N ALA A 253 19.90 -14.89 16.67
CA ALA A 253 20.49 -13.81 17.45
C ALA A 253 19.89 -12.44 17.08
N ARG A 254 19.65 -12.19 15.79
CA ARG A 254 19.04 -10.94 15.32
C ARG A 254 17.59 -10.82 15.79
N LEU A 255 16.83 -11.91 15.83
CA LEU A 255 15.44 -11.90 16.32
C LEU A 255 15.36 -11.58 17.82
N PHE A 256 16.26 -12.16 18.63
CA PHE A 256 16.34 -11.81 20.05
C PHE A 256 16.79 -10.37 20.28
N ALA A 257 17.80 -9.91 19.54
CA ALA A 257 18.24 -8.52 19.60
C ALA A 257 17.12 -7.55 19.20
N GLU A 258 16.33 -7.90 18.18
CA GLU A 258 15.17 -7.13 17.74
C GLU A 258 14.07 -7.10 18.80
N ALA A 259 13.70 -8.24 19.37
CA ALA A 259 12.70 -8.31 20.44
C ALA A 259 13.10 -7.47 21.67
N PHE A 260 14.38 -7.51 22.04
CA PHE A 260 14.91 -6.68 23.13
C PHE A 260 14.88 -5.18 22.76
N ARG A 261 15.28 -4.85 21.54
CA ARG A 261 15.24 -3.47 21.01
C ARG A 261 13.83 -2.91 21.04
N LEU A 262 12.84 -3.66 20.53
CA LEU A 262 11.44 -3.26 20.50
C LEU A 262 10.89 -3.02 21.91
N ARG A 263 11.18 -3.92 22.85
CA ARG A 263 10.76 -3.79 24.26
C ARG A 263 11.37 -2.55 24.94
N LYS A 264 12.66 -2.30 24.70
CA LYS A 264 13.36 -1.10 25.18
C LYS A 264 12.75 0.18 24.61
N ASN A 265 12.37 0.18 23.33
CA ASN A 265 11.75 1.34 22.68
C ASN A 265 10.34 1.62 23.24
N ILE A 266 9.51 0.59 23.43
CA ILE A 266 8.18 0.73 24.06
C ILE A 266 8.30 1.32 25.47
N TRP A 267 9.24 0.79 26.29
CA TRP A 267 9.49 1.31 27.63
C TRP A 267 9.95 2.78 27.61
N ARG A 268 10.81 3.16 26.65
CA ARG A 268 11.24 4.56 26.49
C ARG A 268 10.09 5.43 26.04
N LEU A 269 9.29 4.98 25.06
CA LEU A 269 8.14 5.72 24.55
C LEU A 269 7.12 6.01 25.66
N SER A 270 6.89 5.03 26.59
CA SER A 270 5.98 5.22 27.72
C SER A 270 6.45 6.28 28.74
N ARG A 271 7.72 6.69 28.68
CA ARG A 271 8.32 7.73 29.54
C ARG A 271 8.46 9.10 28.86
N GLN A 272 8.09 9.20 27.58
CA GLN A 272 8.07 10.47 26.86
C GLN A 272 6.82 11.27 27.24
N GLN A 273 6.99 12.57 27.35
CA GLN A 273 5.85 13.50 27.46
C GLN A 273 5.23 13.65 26.06
N LEU A 274 4.20 12.87 25.78
CA LEU A 274 3.45 12.90 24.52
C LEU A 274 2.08 13.52 24.77
N LEU A 275 1.61 14.34 23.83
CA LEU A 275 0.28 14.91 23.90
C LEU A 275 -0.78 13.82 23.68
N ASN A 276 -1.78 13.77 24.55
CA ASN A 276 -2.96 12.91 24.38
C ASN A 276 -4.20 13.69 23.93
N THR A 277 -4.18 15.03 24.09
CA THR A 277 -5.19 15.98 23.63
C THR A 277 -4.50 17.16 22.94
N PRO A 278 -5.17 17.87 22.03
CA PRO A 278 -4.55 18.95 21.25
C PRO A 278 -4.03 20.12 22.11
N GLY A 279 -4.59 20.33 23.29
CA GLY A 279 -4.30 21.51 24.11
C GLY A 279 -4.86 22.79 23.49
N GLU A 280 -4.47 23.95 24.08
CA GLU A 280 -4.88 25.27 23.61
C GLU A 280 -3.94 25.78 22.48
N GLY A 281 -4.46 26.71 21.66
CA GLY A 281 -3.71 27.39 20.61
C GLY A 281 -3.84 26.74 19.23
N ARG A 282 -3.35 27.48 18.24
CA ARG A 282 -3.44 27.09 16.82
C ARG A 282 -2.40 26.05 16.45
N TYR A 283 -2.77 25.09 15.59
CA TYR A 283 -1.82 24.09 15.14
C TYR A 283 -2.13 23.51 13.75
N ALA A 284 -1.07 23.08 13.10
CA ALA A 284 -1.13 22.15 11.99
C ALA A 284 -0.92 20.71 12.53
N PHE A 285 -1.60 19.74 11.94
CA PHE A 285 -1.54 18.35 12.35
C PHE A 285 -0.98 17.45 11.26
N PHE A 286 -0.07 16.56 11.62
CA PHE A 286 0.50 15.55 10.75
C PHE A 286 0.56 14.20 11.46
N GLY A 287 0.12 13.12 10.80
CA GLY A 287 0.33 11.77 11.28
C GLY A 287 1.45 11.07 10.53
N LEU A 288 2.39 10.51 11.28
CA LEU A 288 3.41 9.65 10.71
C LEU A 288 2.76 8.42 10.06
N HIS A 289 3.34 7.97 8.98
CA HIS A 289 2.97 6.74 8.30
C HIS A 289 3.83 5.60 8.79
N THR A 290 3.28 4.40 8.73
CA THR A 290 4.09 3.18 8.95
C THR A 290 5.07 3.00 7.81
N GLN A 291 6.26 2.52 8.12
CA GLN A 291 7.28 2.15 7.14
C GLN A 291 7.95 0.82 7.52
N PRO A 292 8.19 -0.05 6.54
CA PRO A 292 7.93 0.08 5.09
C PRO A 292 6.47 -0.19 4.70
N GLU A 293 5.89 0.68 3.84
CA GLU A 293 4.54 0.55 3.31
C GLU A 293 4.45 1.18 1.91
N SER A 294 3.65 0.59 0.99
CA SER A 294 3.49 1.09 -0.38
C SER A 294 2.98 2.52 -0.47
N SER A 295 2.16 2.95 0.48
CA SER A 295 1.65 4.32 0.56
C SER A 295 2.75 5.39 0.56
N ILE A 296 3.88 5.10 1.20
CA ILE A 296 5.04 6.00 1.23
C ILE A 296 6.13 5.56 0.27
N ASP A 297 6.53 4.28 0.32
CA ASP A 297 7.74 3.84 -0.36
C ASP A 297 7.52 3.65 -1.88
N VAL A 298 6.25 3.51 -2.33
CA VAL A 298 5.90 3.40 -3.75
C VAL A 298 5.18 4.67 -4.23
N PHE A 299 4.06 5.04 -3.59
CA PHE A 299 3.20 6.14 -4.09
C PHE A 299 3.79 7.53 -3.85
N ALA A 300 4.62 7.67 -2.81
CA ALA A 300 5.21 8.96 -2.41
C ALA A 300 6.71 8.83 -2.08
N HIS A 301 7.44 8.02 -2.85
CA HIS A 301 8.83 7.65 -2.57
C HIS A 301 9.80 8.83 -2.40
N PHE A 302 9.58 9.98 -3.05
CA PHE A 302 10.36 11.19 -2.83
C PHE A 302 10.17 11.81 -1.44
N PHE A 303 9.09 11.44 -0.74
CA PHE A 303 8.74 11.90 0.60
C PHE A 303 8.84 10.77 1.66
N SER A 304 9.53 9.69 1.34
CA SER A 304 9.73 8.54 2.25
C SER A 304 10.53 8.90 3.51
N ASN A 305 11.42 9.90 3.44
CA ASN A 305 12.09 10.43 4.62
C ASN A 305 11.17 11.38 5.39
N GLN A 306 10.35 10.82 6.28
CA GLN A 306 9.36 11.57 7.05
C GLN A 306 9.96 12.64 7.97
N VAL A 307 11.18 12.46 8.48
CA VAL A 307 11.89 13.50 9.24
C VAL A 307 12.15 14.73 8.38
N ARG A 308 12.56 14.50 7.12
CA ARG A 308 12.75 15.61 6.16
C ARG A 308 11.43 16.30 5.83
N VAL A 309 10.35 15.54 5.70
CA VAL A 309 9.01 16.10 5.45
C VAL A 309 8.56 16.98 6.63
N ILE A 310 8.79 16.54 7.88
CA ILE A 310 8.50 17.32 9.08
C ILE A 310 9.33 18.61 9.10
N GLU A 311 10.59 18.57 8.72
CA GLU A 311 11.42 19.77 8.58
C GLU A 311 10.81 20.76 7.59
N LEU A 312 10.38 20.30 6.43
CA LEU A 312 9.73 21.14 5.40
C LEU A 312 8.44 21.77 5.93
N MET A 313 7.60 21.02 6.63
CA MET A 313 6.39 21.53 7.26
C MET A 313 6.70 22.58 8.34
N SER A 314 7.64 22.27 9.24
CA SER A 314 8.06 23.20 10.31
C SER A 314 8.58 24.54 9.76
N ARG A 315 9.31 24.51 8.63
CA ARG A 315 9.78 25.71 7.93
C ARG A 315 8.67 26.50 7.23
N SER A 316 7.50 25.90 7.03
CA SER A 316 6.44 26.46 6.19
C SER A 316 5.23 26.97 6.97
N ILE A 317 5.02 26.53 8.20
CA ILE A 317 3.92 26.99 9.04
C ILE A 317 4.24 28.40 9.62
N PRO A 318 3.21 29.24 9.86
CA PRO A 318 3.39 30.52 10.53
C PRO A 318 3.82 30.35 12.00
N PRO A 319 4.53 31.34 12.59
CA PRO A 319 4.98 31.29 13.99
C PRO A 319 3.84 31.23 15.02
N THR A 320 2.62 31.52 14.59
CA THR A 320 1.40 31.41 15.40
C THR A 320 0.86 29.98 15.51
N HIS A 321 1.46 29.02 14.81
CA HIS A 321 1.01 27.63 14.80
C HIS A 321 2.10 26.70 15.31
N ARG A 322 1.68 25.70 16.08
CA ARG A 322 2.50 24.52 16.40
C ARG A 322 2.34 23.47 15.30
N LEU A 323 3.27 22.55 15.20
CA LEU A 323 3.17 21.35 14.35
C LEU A 323 3.03 20.12 15.26
N LEU A 324 1.82 19.59 15.38
CA LEU A 324 1.55 18.41 16.15
C LEU A 324 1.77 17.16 15.28
N VAL A 325 2.75 16.36 15.65
CA VAL A 325 3.16 15.16 14.91
C VAL A 325 2.75 13.91 15.67
N LYS A 326 1.73 13.22 15.17
CA LYS A 326 1.24 11.99 15.78
C LYS A 326 2.09 10.80 15.35
N LEU A 327 2.60 10.06 16.34
CA LEU A 327 3.32 8.83 16.12
C LEU A 327 2.37 7.73 15.58
N HIS A 328 2.86 6.91 14.64
CA HIS A 328 2.05 5.82 14.09
C HIS A 328 1.97 4.65 15.07
N LYS A 329 0.77 4.12 15.28
CA LYS A 329 0.49 3.09 16.27
C LYS A 329 1.25 1.79 16.00
N SER A 330 1.28 1.36 14.75
CA SER A 330 1.97 0.13 14.34
C SER A 330 3.48 0.23 14.49
N ASP A 331 4.04 1.46 14.43
CA ASP A 331 5.48 1.71 14.56
C ASP A 331 5.91 2.09 15.98
N ALA A 332 5.00 2.14 16.94
CA ALA A 332 5.32 2.47 18.33
C ALA A 332 6.53 1.69 18.87
N PRO A 333 6.67 0.37 18.58
CA PRO A 333 7.86 -0.39 19.00
C PRO A 333 9.15 -0.02 18.26
N ASN A 334 9.06 0.66 17.12
CA ASN A 334 10.20 0.98 16.26
C ASN A 334 10.84 2.33 16.59
N TYR A 335 10.18 3.21 17.34
CA TYR A 335 10.72 4.53 17.68
C TYR A 335 11.89 4.42 18.68
N SER A 336 13.11 4.56 18.17
CA SER A 336 14.30 4.68 19.00
C SER A 336 14.42 6.08 19.63
N ALA A 337 15.24 6.23 20.68
CA ALA A 337 15.53 7.54 21.26
C ALA A 337 16.07 8.54 20.20
N ALA A 338 16.93 8.07 19.30
CA ALA A 338 17.49 8.90 18.24
C ALA A 338 16.40 9.33 17.24
N ALA A 339 15.47 8.42 16.88
CA ALA A 339 14.34 8.76 15.99
C ALA A 339 13.44 9.83 16.63
N LEU A 340 13.05 9.65 17.91
CA LEU A 340 12.25 10.65 18.63
C LEU A 340 12.98 11.99 18.75
N ALA A 341 14.27 11.99 19.10
CA ALA A 341 15.06 13.21 19.16
C ALA A 341 15.18 13.92 17.81
N ALA A 342 15.28 13.15 16.70
CA ALA A 342 15.30 13.71 15.36
C ALA A 342 13.98 14.38 14.98
N LEU A 343 12.86 13.89 15.45
CA LEU A 343 11.55 14.51 15.26
C LEU A 343 11.39 15.81 16.09
N CYS A 344 11.85 15.80 17.35
CA CYS A 344 11.72 16.92 18.28
C CYS A 344 12.73 18.07 18.04
N ARG A 345 13.69 17.91 17.14
CA ARG A 345 14.74 18.95 16.95
C ARG A 345 14.23 20.25 16.32
N PHE A 346 13.04 20.24 15.74
CA PHE A 346 12.46 21.40 15.06
C PHE A 346 11.61 22.22 16.04
N PRO A 347 11.75 23.57 16.09
CA PRO A 347 11.18 24.40 17.14
C PRO A 347 9.67 24.34 17.30
N ALA A 348 8.94 24.11 16.20
CA ALA A 348 7.46 24.13 16.21
C ALA A 348 6.85 22.74 16.45
N VAL A 349 7.65 21.68 16.60
CA VAL A 349 7.18 20.28 16.61
C VAL A 349 6.92 19.81 18.03
N GLU A 350 5.72 19.30 18.26
CA GLU A 350 5.32 18.58 19.45
C GLU A 350 4.80 17.19 19.08
N LEU A 351 5.20 16.16 19.83
CA LEU A 351 4.81 14.79 19.54
C LEU A 351 3.48 14.43 20.21
N VAL A 352 2.64 13.77 19.42
CA VAL A 352 1.34 13.25 19.86
C VAL A 352 1.45 11.75 20.05
N SER A 353 0.85 11.24 21.11
CA SER A 353 0.79 9.82 21.46
C SER A 353 0.24 8.99 20.30
N PRO A 354 0.82 7.83 19.99
CA PRO A 354 0.27 6.92 18.98
C PRO A 354 -1.15 6.44 19.34
N TYR A 355 -1.54 6.54 20.60
CA TYR A 355 -2.83 6.09 21.14
C TYR A 355 -3.86 7.21 21.30
N ALA A 356 -3.46 8.46 21.07
CA ALA A 356 -4.36 9.59 21.10
C ALA A 356 -5.45 9.49 20.01
N ASP A 357 -6.62 10.05 20.29
CA ASP A 357 -7.73 10.05 19.34
C ASP A 357 -7.43 10.97 18.15
N THR A 358 -7.14 10.37 17.01
CA THR A 358 -6.81 11.11 15.78
C THR A 358 -7.93 12.05 15.33
N TYR A 359 -9.20 11.63 15.51
CA TYR A 359 -10.37 12.41 15.12
C TYR A 359 -10.40 13.76 15.83
N GLU A 360 -10.15 13.79 17.15
CA GLU A 360 -10.14 15.04 17.92
C GLU A 360 -9.01 15.99 17.48
N PHE A 361 -7.84 15.44 17.11
CA PHE A 361 -6.74 16.24 16.58
C PHE A 361 -7.06 16.83 15.20
N ILE A 362 -7.69 16.06 14.30
CA ILE A 362 -8.10 16.55 12.99
C ILE A 362 -9.19 17.61 13.13
N LYS A 363 -10.21 17.35 13.96
CA LYS A 363 -11.35 18.23 14.18
C LYS A 363 -10.96 19.64 14.63
N ASN A 364 -9.95 19.75 15.48
CA ASN A 364 -9.50 21.01 16.05
C ASN A 364 -8.32 21.65 15.32
N ALA A 365 -7.71 20.97 14.33
CA ALA A 365 -6.60 21.52 13.54
C ALA A 365 -7.04 22.65 12.61
N ASP A 366 -6.15 23.64 12.41
CA ASP A 366 -6.32 24.68 11.40
C ASP A 366 -5.87 24.20 10.02
N LEU A 367 -4.89 23.29 9.97
CA LEU A 367 -4.33 22.72 8.75
C LEU A 367 -3.93 21.26 8.98
N ILE A 368 -4.19 20.41 7.99
CA ILE A 368 -3.75 19.03 7.98
C ILE A 368 -2.64 18.86 6.96
N PHE A 369 -1.56 18.20 7.36
CA PHE A 369 -0.56 17.67 6.44
C PHE A 369 -0.69 16.16 6.34
N SER A 370 -0.50 15.63 5.14
CA SER A 370 -0.41 14.19 4.91
C SER A 370 0.54 13.89 3.75
N ILE A 371 1.22 12.75 3.78
CA ILE A 371 1.96 12.29 2.60
C ILE A 371 0.98 11.54 1.69
N GLN A 372 0.39 10.44 2.17
CA GLN A 372 -0.58 9.61 1.45
C GLN A 372 -1.63 8.98 2.38
N GLY A 373 -1.64 9.34 3.65
CA GLY A 373 -2.41 8.66 4.68
C GLY A 373 -3.89 9.00 4.71
N THR A 374 -4.62 8.19 5.47
CA THR A 374 -6.05 8.36 5.75
C THR A 374 -6.39 9.67 6.43
N ILE A 375 -5.45 10.23 7.19
CA ILE A 375 -5.60 11.54 7.86
C ILE A 375 -5.92 12.65 6.84
N GLY A 376 -5.34 12.60 5.63
CA GLY A 376 -5.67 13.54 4.56
C GLY A 376 -7.13 13.43 4.11
N LEU A 377 -7.64 12.20 3.96
CA LEU A 377 -9.05 11.94 3.62
C LEU A 377 -9.98 12.34 4.77
N GLU A 378 -9.68 11.96 6.01
CA GLU A 378 -10.45 12.33 7.19
C GLU A 378 -10.54 13.86 7.35
N GLY A 379 -9.42 14.56 7.14
CA GLY A 379 -9.39 16.02 7.13
C GLY A 379 -10.26 16.63 6.02
N ALA A 380 -10.22 16.07 4.82
CA ALA A 380 -11.04 16.48 3.69
C ALA A 380 -12.54 16.28 3.95
N LEU A 381 -12.93 15.16 4.55
CA LEU A 381 -14.32 14.87 4.94
C LEU A 381 -14.83 15.84 6.02
N MET A 382 -13.96 16.33 6.91
CA MET A 382 -14.29 17.38 7.90
C MET A 382 -14.20 18.80 7.32
N GLY A 383 -13.98 18.96 6.02
CA GLY A 383 -13.81 20.25 5.36
C GLY A 383 -12.58 21.04 5.83
N LYS A 384 -11.59 20.37 6.40
CA LYS A 384 -10.34 20.99 6.84
C LYS A 384 -9.43 21.30 5.65
N PRO A 385 -8.65 22.39 5.69
CA PRO A 385 -7.56 22.59 4.74
C PRO A 385 -6.55 21.44 4.83
N VAL A 386 -6.21 20.85 3.68
CA VAL A 386 -5.27 19.71 3.61
C VAL A 386 -4.17 20.00 2.59
N VAL A 387 -2.93 19.76 2.98
CA VAL A 387 -1.75 19.78 2.10
C VAL A 387 -1.19 18.36 2.01
N MET A 388 -1.23 17.79 0.79
CA MET A 388 -0.69 16.47 0.49
C MET A 388 0.69 16.59 -0.15
N PHE A 389 1.64 15.78 0.30
CA PHE A 389 2.97 15.69 -0.35
C PHE A 389 2.98 14.70 -1.51
N GLY A 390 2.33 13.55 -1.36
CA GLY A 390 2.19 12.57 -2.43
C GLY A 390 0.95 12.82 -3.30
N ASP A 391 0.97 12.30 -4.53
CA ASP A 391 -0.19 12.33 -5.42
C ASP A 391 -1.25 11.31 -4.96
N SER A 392 -2.41 11.82 -4.54
CA SER A 392 -3.46 11.03 -3.90
C SER A 392 -4.83 11.25 -4.56
N PRO A 393 -5.68 10.22 -4.63
CA PRO A 393 -7.07 10.38 -5.07
C PRO A 393 -7.85 11.42 -4.23
N VAL A 394 -7.41 11.69 -3.00
CA VAL A 394 -8.02 12.69 -2.11
C VAL A 394 -7.96 14.12 -2.69
N LYS A 395 -7.12 14.37 -3.68
CA LYS A 395 -7.06 15.68 -4.39
C LYS A 395 -8.35 16.11 -5.06
N VAL A 396 -9.35 15.23 -5.20
CA VAL A 396 -10.68 15.60 -5.74
C VAL A 396 -11.49 16.49 -4.78
N PHE A 397 -11.12 16.55 -3.50
CA PHE A 397 -11.78 17.42 -2.52
C PHE A 397 -11.30 18.85 -2.63
N PRO A 398 -12.21 19.87 -2.57
CA PRO A 398 -11.86 21.29 -2.75
C PRO A 398 -10.94 21.83 -1.66
N SER A 399 -10.94 21.24 -0.46
CA SER A 399 -10.06 21.61 0.65
C SER A 399 -8.63 21.09 0.50
N VAL A 400 -8.35 20.19 -0.45
CA VAL A 400 -7.06 19.51 -0.62
C VAL A 400 -6.22 20.18 -1.69
N SER A 401 -4.93 20.33 -1.43
CA SER A 401 -3.92 20.68 -2.45
C SER A 401 -2.70 19.81 -2.32
N THR A 402 -2.11 19.44 -3.45
CA THR A 402 -0.85 18.69 -3.49
C THR A 402 0.34 19.63 -3.66
N VAL A 403 1.44 19.34 -3.00
CA VAL A 403 2.70 20.10 -3.13
C VAL A 403 3.25 19.86 -4.53
N GLY A 404 3.29 20.89 -5.35
CA GLY A 404 3.90 20.84 -6.69
C GLY A 404 5.41 21.05 -6.63
N GLN A 405 5.83 22.12 -5.96
CA GLN A 405 7.25 22.44 -5.76
C GLN A 405 7.52 22.77 -4.29
N ILE A 406 8.60 22.26 -3.75
CA ILE A 406 8.97 22.46 -2.34
C ILE A 406 9.14 23.95 -1.96
N PRO A 407 9.77 24.81 -2.78
CA PRO A 407 9.89 26.23 -2.48
C PRO A 407 8.54 26.97 -2.33
N ASP A 408 7.49 26.47 -2.96
CA ASP A 408 6.15 27.07 -2.89
C ASP A 408 5.37 26.67 -1.62
N LEU A 409 5.85 25.70 -0.85
CA LEU A 409 5.15 25.17 0.31
C LEU A 409 4.75 26.25 1.33
N PRO A 410 5.59 27.26 1.69
CA PRO A 410 5.18 28.30 2.62
C PRO A 410 4.03 29.16 2.10
N ARG A 411 3.98 29.41 0.79
CA ARG A 411 2.86 30.13 0.16
C ARG A 411 1.60 29.26 0.18
N LEU A 412 1.71 28.02 -0.24
CA LEU A 412 0.59 27.07 -0.23
C LEU A 412 -0.05 26.92 1.16
N VAL A 413 0.78 26.85 2.21
CA VAL A 413 0.32 26.80 3.61
C VAL A 413 -0.49 28.03 3.97
N ARG A 414 0.00 29.26 3.65
CA ARG A 414 -0.73 30.51 3.91
C ARG A 414 -2.05 30.57 3.15
N ASP A 415 -2.04 30.18 1.88
CA ASP A 415 -3.23 30.19 1.04
C ASP A 415 -4.28 29.21 1.61
N LYS A 416 -3.86 28.03 2.07
CA LYS A 416 -4.74 27.05 2.70
C LYS A 416 -5.31 27.51 4.04
N LEU A 417 -4.52 28.16 4.89
CA LEU A 417 -5.00 28.70 6.16
C LEU A 417 -6.03 29.84 5.98
N ASN A 418 -5.99 30.54 4.84
CA ASN A 418 -6.92 31.60 4.48
C ASN A 418 -8.07 31.16 3.57
N GLN A 419 -8.07 29.87 3.15
CA GLN A 419 -9.07 29.36 2.24
C GLN A 419 -10.44 29.25 2.92
N ARG A 420 -11.52 29.58 2.16
CA ARG A 420 -12.90 29.32 2.58
C ARG A 420 -13.10 27.81 2.83
N LYS A 421 -13.72 27.48 3.92
CA LYS A 421 -14.13 26.09 4.18
C LYS A 421 -15.21 25.68 3.16
N PRO A 422 -15.08 24.47 2.57
CA PRO A 422 -16.10 23.95 1.65
C PRO A 422 -17.42 23.72 2.40
N GLY A 423 -18.52 23.94 1.71
CA GLY A 423 -19.84 23.59 2.21
C GLY A 423 -20.08 22.06 2.15
N ARG A 424 -21.07 21.58 2.94
CA ARG A 424 -21.41 20.14 2.98
C ARG A 424 -21.69 19.57 1.58
N SER A 425 -22.42 20.28 0.72
CA SER A 425 -22.71 19.84 -0.65
C SER A 425 -21.44 19.66 -1.48
N GLU A 426 -20.46 20.54 -1.36
CA GLU A 426 -19.18 20.44 -2.08
C GLU A 426 -18.37 19.23 -1.62
N ILE A 427 -18.43 18.89 -0.31
CA ILE A 427 -17.80 17.71 0.26
C ILE A 427 -18.48 16.44 -0.25
N VAL A 428 -19.82 16.39 -0.27
CA VAL A 428 -20.60 15.26 -0.79
C VAL A 428 -20.30 15.02 -2.26
N ASP A 429 -20.27 16.09 -3.09
CA ASP A 429 -19.96 15.97 -4.51
C ASP A 429 -18.53 15.48 -4.76
N ALA A 430 -17.57 15.88 -3.93
CA ALA A 430 -16.21 15.39 -3.98
C ALA A 430 -16.11 13.93 -3.54
N LEU A 431 -16.81 13.57 -2.47
CA LEU A 431 -16.86 12.19 -1.98
C LEU A 431 -17.52 11.26 -3.00
N ALA A 432 -18.59 11.72 -3.67
CA ALA A 432 -19.22 10.95 -4.75
C ALA A 432 -18.24 10.64 -5.90
N ARG A 433 -17.41 11.62 -6.29
CA ARG A 433 -16.34 11.39 -7.27
C ARG A 433 -15.26 10.46 -6.73
N PHE A 434 -14.88 10.60 -5.47
CA PHE A 434 -13.87 9.77 -4.83
C PHE A 434 -14.27 8.30 -4.78
N ILE A 435 -15.54 8.02 -4.45
CA ILE A 435 -16.04 6.63 -4.32
C ILE A 435 -16.48 6.01 -5.64
N ALA A 436 -16.60 6.78 -6.71
CA ALA A 436 -17.09 6.28 -8.01
C ALA A 436 -16.33 5.07 -8.56
N PRO A 437 -14.98 4.97 -8.44
CA PRO A 437 -14.24 3.82 -8.95
C PRO A 437 -14.34 2.57 -8.07
N PHE A 438 -14.88 2.65 -6.85
CA PHE A 438 -14.82 1.56 -5.88
C PHE A 438 -15.99 0.59 -5.98
N PHE A 439 -15.69 -0.71 -5.89
CA PHE A 439 -16.62 -1.84 -5.82
C PHE A 439 -16.64 -2.44 -4.41
N PRO A 440 -17.77 -2.95 -3.91
CA PRO A 440 -17.90 -3.54 -2.57
C PRO A 440 -17.37 -4.98 -2.52
N ALA A 441 -16.13 -5.20 -2.92
CA ALA A 441 -15.54 -6.52 -3.13
C ALA A 441 -14.43 -6.90 -2.14
N SER A 442 -13.94 -5.96 -1.32
CA SER A 442 -12.82 -6.26 -0.43
C SER A 442 -13.27 -6.95 0.87
N PRO A 443 -12.56 -7.99 1.34
CA PRO A 443 -12.72 -8.45 2.72
C PRO A 443 -12.24 -7.36 3.69
N ASN A 444 -13.01 -7.13 4.75
CA ASN A 444 -12.64 -6.17 5.80
C ASN A 444 -11.40 -6.61 6.60
N ASN A 445 -11.07 -7.89 6.51
CA ASN A 445 -9.88 -8.49 7.13
C ASN A 445 -9.32 -9.56 6.19
N TRP A 446 -8.07 -9.39 5.76
CA TRP A 446 -7.35 -10.33 4.89
C TRP A 446 -7.11 -11.72 5.49
N SER A 447 -7.29 -11.87 6.80
CA SER A 447 -7.23 -13.17 7.48
C SER A 447 -8.50 -14.00 7.34
N LEU A 448 -9.59 -13.40 6.86
CA LEU A 448 -10.88 -14.06 6.66
C LEU A 448 -11.10 -14.34 5.17
N ALA A 449 -11.57 -15.54 4.85
CA ALA A 449 -11.99 -15.87 3.49
C ALA A 449 -13.13 -14.94 3.06
N PRO A 450 -13.13 -14.45 1.79
CA PRO A 450 -14.19 -13.61 1.27
C PRO A 450 -15.54 -14.31 1.35
N THR A 451 -16.58 -13.53 1.70
CA THR A 451 -17.97 -13.99 1.68
C THR A 451 -18.49 -14.20 0.25
N GLU A 452 -19.60 -14.92 0.09
CA GLU A 452 -20.19 -15.14 -1.24
C GLU A 452 -20.55 -13.82 -1.96
N PRO A 453 -21.19 -12.81 -1.30
CA PRO A 453 -21.43 -11.52 -1.95
C PRO A 453 -20.16 -10.79 -2.38
N GLN A 454 -19.06 -10.93 -1.63
CA GLN A 454 -17.78 -10.34 -2.02
C GLN A 454 -17.18 -11.04 -3.24
N ILE A 455 -17.31 -12.37 -3.34
CA ILE A 455 -16.90 -13.11 -4.54
C ILE A 455 -17.70 -12.66 -5.75
N ASP A 456 -19.03 -12.52 -5.62
CA ASP A 456 -19.89 -12.05 -6.71
C ASP A 456 -19.49 -10.63 -7.17
N ALA A 457 -19.17 -9.75 -6.23
CA ALA A 457 -18.67 -8.41 -6.55
C ALA A 457 -17.30 -8.43 -7.28
N TYR A 458 -16.40 -9.35 -6.91
CA TYR A 458 -15.16 -9.56 -7.69
C TYR A 458 -15.42 -10.11 -9.08
N VAL A 459 -16.34 -11.06 -9.22
CA VAL A 459 -16.71 -11.61 -10.54
C VAL A 459 -17.27 -10.51 -11.44
N GLN A 460 -18.15 -9.65 -10.90
CA GLN A 460 -18.66 -8.49 -11.62
C GLN A 460 -17.51 -7.55 -12.02
N LEU A 461 -16.64 -7.19 -11.08
CA LEU A 461 -15.49 -6.29 -11.31
C LEU A 461 -14.60 -6.80 -12.45
N PHE A 462 -14.22 -8.08 -12.43
CA PHE A 462 -13.37 -8.66 -13.47
C PHE A 462 -14.09 -8.86 -14.80
N SER A 463 -15.40 -9.12 -14.79
CA SER A 463 -16.19 -9.18 -15.99
C SER A 463 -16.32 -7.81 -16.67
N GLU A 464 -16.44 -6.73 -15.91
CA GLU A 464 -16.43 -5.36 -16.42
C GLU A 464 -15.04 -4.96 -16.94
N LEU A 465 -13.97 -5.37 -16.25
CA LEU A 465 -12.59 -5.14 -16.70
C LEU A 465 -12.30 -5.87 -18.02
N ALA A 466 -12.74 -7.11 -18.16
CA ALA A 466 -12.58 -7.87 -19.42
C ALA A 466 -13.27 -7.17 -20.57
N ARG A 467 -14.53 -6.76 -20.42
CA ARG A 467 -15.29 -6.01 -21.45
C ARG A 467 -14.61 -4.69 -21.83
N SER A 468 -14.19 -3.91 -20.83
CA SER A 468 -13.50 -2.63 -21.08
C SER A 468 -12.17 -2.82 -21.81
N SER A 469 -11.43 -3.89 -21.51
CA SER A 469 -10.16 -4.20 -22.17
C SER A 469 -10.36 -4.63 -23.64
N GLU A 470 -11.40 -5.40 -23.94
CA GLU A 470 -11.77 -5.78 -25.31
C GLU A 470 -12.17 -4.56 -26.15
N GLU A 471 -12.97 -3.64 -25.59
CA GLU A 471 -13.35 -2.40 -26.26
C GLU A 471 -12.14 -1.51 -26.58
N MET A 472 -11.16 -1.43 -25.67
CA MET A 472 -9.92 -0.69 -25.91
C MET A 472 -9.06 -1.37 -26.98
N HIS A 473 -9.03 -2.69 -27.06
CA HIS A 473 -8.31 -3.44 -28.10
C HIS A 473 -8.95 -3.24 -29.47
N ALA A 474 -10.27 -3.34 -29.55
CA ALA A 474 -11.03 -3.13 -30.78
C ALA A 474 -10.83 -1.72 -31.36
N ARG A 475 -10.77 -0.68 -30.51
CA ARG A 475 -10.52 0.72 -30.93
C ARG A 475 -9.09 1.00 -31.41
N ARG A 476 -8.10 0.13 -31.09
CA ARG A 476 -6.70 0.28 -31.54
C ARG A 476 -6.43 -0.40 -32.89
N HIS A 477 -7.30 -1.32 -33.29
CA HIS A 477 -7.13 -2.14 -34.51
C HIS A 477 -8.25 -1.92 -35.56
N GLY A 478 -9.23 -1.08 -35.26
CA GLY A 478 -10.22 -0.54 -36.22
C GLY A 478 -9.92 0.91 -36.54
#